data_5570b2731279dd650d5506815f44f287
#
_entry.id   5570b2731279dd650d5506815f44f287
#
_cell.length_a   1.000
_cell.length_b   1.000
_cell.length_c   1.000
_cell.angle_alpha   90.00
_cell.angle_beta   90.00
_cell.angle_gamma   90.00
#
_symmetry.space_group_name_H-M   'P 1'
#
loop_
_entity.id
_entity.type
_entity.pdbx_description
1 polymer ?
#
loop_
_entity_poly.entity_id
_entity_poly.type
_entity_poly.pdbx_seq_one_letter_code
_entity_poly.pdbx_strand_id
1 'polypeptide(L)' 'MAQLKHKQQLRLQELIGAAKQMNIEVRTEKLLREVGYKPRSGRCRINGQEVILIDRDAPLSEQIDFLSALLAEEER' A
#
# COMPACT_ATOMS: atom_id res chain seq x y z
N MET A 1 -12.41 18.16 -2.80
CA MET A 1 -13.30 17.96 -3.92
C MET A 1 -13.43 16.50 -4.26
N ALA A 2 -14.65 16.09 -4.56
CA ALA A 2 -14.93 14.67 -4.79
C ALA A 2 -14.14 14.08 -5.95
N GLN A 3 -13.92 14.86 -7.00
CA GLN A 3 -13.23 14.38 -8.20
C GLN A 3 -11.76 14.01 -7.91
N LEU A 4 -11.09 14.83 -7.12
CA LEU A 4 -9.68 14.54 -6.79
C LEU A 4 -9.58 13.25 -5.98
N LYS A 5 -10.44 13.08 -5.00
CA LYS A 5 -10.46 11.88 -4.18
C LYS A 5 -10.77 10.65 -5.03
N HIS A 6 -11.70 10.78 -5.96
CA HIS A 6 -12.05 9.69 -6.85
C HIS A 6 -10.87 9.27 -7.72
N LYS A 7 -10.15 10.24 -8.26
CA LYS A 7 -8.97 9.95 -9.08
C LYS A 7 -7.88 9.27 -8.27
N GLN A 8 -7.70 9.69 -7.02
CA GLN A 8 -6.71 9.06 -6.15
C GLN A 8 -7.08 7.61 -5.85
N GLN A 9 -8.36 7.34 -5.61
CA GLN A 9 -8.82 5.98 -5.36
C GLN A 9 -8.59 5.09 -6.58
N LEU A 10 -8.88 5.59 -7.77
CA LEU A 10 -8.64 4.84 -9.00
C LEU A 10 -7.15 4.56 -9.19
N ARG A 11 -6.31 5.56 -8.92
CA ARG A 11 -4.87 5.38 -9.04
C ARG A 11 -4.37 4.31 -8.08
N LEU A 12 -4.86 4.33 -6.85
CA LEU A 12 -4.49 3.33 -5.87
C LEU A 12 -4.90 1.94 -6.31
N GLN A 13 -6.10 1.79 -6.85
CA GLN A 13 -6.57 0.50 -7.35
C GLN A 13 -5.74 0.00 -8.53
N GLU A 14 -5.31 0.90 -9.39
CA GLU A 14 -4.42 0.53 -10.49
C GLU A 14 -3.11 -0.04 -9.96
N LEU A 15 -2.55 0.61 -8.93
CA LEU A 15 -1.30 0.14 -8.34
C LEU A 15 -1.48 -1.21 -7.66
N ILE A 16 -2.61 -1.41 -6.98
CA ILE A 16 -2.90 -2.69 -6.36
C ILE A 16 -3.01 -3.79 -7.42
N GLY A 17 -3.66 -3.48 -8.54
CA GLY A 17 -3.74 -4.43 -9.64
C GLY A 17 -2.39 -4.77 -10.23
N ALA A 18 -1.53 -3.76 -10.37
CA ALA A 18 -0.18 -3.99 -10.86
C ALA A 18 0.62 -4.88 -9.92
N ALA A 19 0.45 -4.67 -8.62
CA ALA A 19 1.10 -5.51 -7.60
C ALA A 19 0.65 -6.96 -7.73
N LYS A 20 -0.64 -7.18 -7.95
CA LYS A 20 -1.16 -8.53 -8.14
C LYS A 20 -0.51 -9.22 -9.33
N GLN A 21 -0.27 -8.49 -10.41
CA GLN A 21 0.38 -9.04 -11.58
C GLN A 21 1.83 -9.42 -11.29
N MET A 22 2.44 -8.78 -10.32
CA MET A 22 3.79 -9.11 -9.86
C MET A 22 3.79 -10.19 -8.78
N ASN A 23 2.63 -10.77 -8.50
CA ASN A 23 2.48 -11.79 -7.46
C ASN A 23 2.70 -11.23 -6.06
N ILE A 24 2.34 -9.97 -5.85
CA ILE A 24 2.45 -9.30 -4.57
C ILE A 24 1.05 -9.02 -4.04
N GLU A 25 0.79 -9.42 -2.80
CA GLU A 25 -0.49 -9.14 -2.15
C GLU A 25 -0.41 -7.78 -1.47
N VAL A 26 -1.44 -6.95 -1.67
CA VAL A 26 -1.53 -5.65 -1.00
C VAL A 26 -2.65 -5.71 0.01
N ARG A 27 -2.35 -5.40 1.26
CA ARG A 27 -3.35 -5.35 2.33
C ARG A 27 -3.41 -3.94 2.89
N THR A 28 -4.61 -3.39 2.95
CA THR A 28 -4.85 -2.10 3.56
C THR A 28 -5.51 -2.36 4.90
N GLU A 29 -4.79 -2.09 5.97
CA GLU A 29 -5.27 -2.40 7.31
C GLU A 29 -5.03 -1.23 8.24
N LYS A 30 -5.85 -1.14 9.28
CA LYS A 30 -5.66 -0.17 10.32
C LYS A 30 -4.53 -0.65 11.23
N LEU A 31 -3.44 0.09 11.24
CA LEU A 31 -2.29 -0.26 12.06
C LEU A 31 -2.50 0.28 13.47
N LEU A 32 -2.40 -0.62 14.46
CA LEU A 32 -2.60 -0.22 15.86
C LEU A 32 -1.38 0.51 16.38
N ARG A 33 -1.64 1.62 17.05
CA ARG A 33 -0.57 2.42 17.66
C ARG A 33 -0.64 2.28 19.16
N GLU A 34 -0.05 1.24 19.68
CA GLU A 34 0.02 1.03 21.11
C GLU A 34 1.31 1.63 21.65
N VAL A 35 1.33 1.81 22.98
CA VAL A 35 2.51 2.37 23.64
C VAL A 35 3.73 1.49 23.35
N GLY A 36 4.79 2.12 22.87
CA GLY A 36 6.01 1.40 22.54
C GLY A 36 6.04 0.73 21.18
N TYR A 37 4.92 0.74 20.47
CA TYR A 37 4.82 0.12 19.16
C TYR A 37 4.66 1.19 18.08
N LYS A 38 5.48 1.11 17.05
CA LYS A 38 5.40 2.05 15.93
C LYS A 38 5.06 1.28 14.66
N PRO A 39 3.76 1.14 14.35
CA PRO A 39 3.38 0.45 13.13
C PRO A 39 3.83 1.22 11.90
N ARG A 40 4.32 0.50 10.93
CA ARG A 40 4.77 1.09 9.67
C ARG A 40 4.12 0.38 8.51
N SER A 41 3.75 1.17 7.50
CA SER A 41 3.49 0.57 6.21
C SER A 41 4.79 -0.04 5.70
N GLY A 42 4.72 -1.21 5.10
CA GLY A 42 5.94 -1.84 4.66
C GLY A 42 5.72 -3.15 3.96
N ARG A 43 6.81 -3.73 3.51
CA ARG A 43 6.80 -5.03 2.86
C ARG A 43 7.12 -6.10 3.89
N CYS A 44 6.46 -7.23 3.74
CA CYS A 44 6.77 -8.40 4.54
C CYS A 44 6.54 -9.65 3.70
N ARG A 45 6.97 -10.77 4.21
CA ARG A 45 6.76 -12.06 3.55
C ARG A 45 6.03 -12.98 4.51
N ILE A 46 4.91 -13.50 4.06
CA ILE A 46 4.09 -14.41 4.86
C ILE A 46 3.95 -15.70 4.08
N ASN A 47 4.47 -16.80 4.62
CA ASN A 47 4.40 -18.10 3.97
C ASN A 47 4.94 -18.10 2.54
N GLY A 48 6.03 -17.36 2.31
CA GLY A 48 6.62 -17.25 0.99
C GLY A 48 5.96 -16.27 0.05
N GLN A 49 4.86 -15.67 0.47
CA GLN A 49 4.14 -14.67 -0.33
C GLN A 49 4.56 -13.27 0.06
N GLU A 50 4.94 -12.46 -0.92
CA GLU A 50 5.23 -11.06 -0.64
C GLU A 50 3.95 -10.30 -0.39
N VAL A 51 3.94 -9.51 0.68
CA VAL A 51 2.79 -8.74 1.10
C VAL A 51 3.22 -7.30 1.37
N ILE A 52 2.45 -6.36 0.88
CA ILE A 52 2.64 -4.95 1.19
C ILE A 52 1.52 -4.52 2.12
N LEU A 53 1.89 -4.01 3.29
CA LEU A 53 0.93 -3.51 4.26
C LEU A 53 0.83 -2.00 4.13
N ILE A 54 -0.38 -1.50 3.96
CA ILE A 54 -0.63 -0.07 3.85
C ILE A 54 -1.52 0.36 5.01
N ASP A 55 -1.15 1.47 5.65
CA ASP A 55 -1.97 2.03 6.72
C ASP A 55 -3.24 2.63 6.13
N ARG A 56 -4.38 2.05 6.49
CA ARG A 56 -5.67 2.49 5.98
C ARG A 56 -5.98 3.94 6.38
N ASP A 57 -5.45 4.39 7.51
CA ASP A 57 -5.72 5.73 8.01
C ASP A 57 -4.79 6.79 7.41
N ALA A 58 -3.79 6.39 6.64
CA ALA A 58 -2.92 7.34 5.96
C ALA A 58 -3.68 8.05 4.84
N PRO A 59 -3.33 9.31 4.54
CA PRO A 59 -3.94 10.00 3.39
C PRO A 59 -3.73 9.22 2.09
N LEU A 60 -4.69 9.30 1.19
CA LEU A 60 -4.61 8.57 -0.08
C LEU A 60 -3.34 8.88 -0.85
N SER A 61 -2.91 10.15 -0.85
CA SER A 61 -1.70 10.53 -1.55
C SER A 61 -0.48 9.82 -1.00
N GLU A 62 -0.40 9.62 0.31
CA GLU A 62 0.71 8.89 0.92
C GLU A 62 0.66 7.41 0.59
N GLN A 63 -0.53 6.83 0.59
CA GLN A 63 -0.70 5.43 0.22
C GLN A 63 -0.24 5.19 -1.22
N ILE A 64 -0.61 6.09 -2.12
CA ILE A 64 -0.24 6.00 -3.52
C ILE A 64 1.28 6.14 -3.68
N ASP A 65 1.87 7.15 -3.05
CA ASP A 65 3.31 7.38 -3.14
C ASP A 65 4.09 6.18 -2.61
N PHE A 66 3.67 5.65 -1.48
CA PHE A 66 4.33 4.51 -0.87
C PHE A 66 4.29 3.28 -1.78
N LEU A 67 3.11 2.95 -2.27
CA LEU A 67 2.93 1.76 -3.11
C LEU A 67 3.64 1.95 -4.45
N SER A 68 3.55 3.14 -5.03
CA SER A 68 4.21 3.44 -6.29
C SER A 68 5.73 3.28 -6.18
N ALA A 69 6.31 3.74 -5.08
CA ALA A 69 7.75 3.62 -4.86
C ALA A 69 8.18 2.16 -4.73
N LEU A 70 7.39 1.36 -3.99
CA LEU A 70 7.72 -0.05 -3.81
C LEU A 70 7.62 -0.82 -5.12
N LEU A 71 6.60 -0.55 -5.92
CA LEU A 71 6.44 -1.23 -7.20
C LEU A 71 7.53 -0.84 -8.19
N ALA A 72 7.98 0.42 -8.14
CA ALA A 72 9.07 0.85 -8.98
C ALA A 72 10.36 0.10 -8.65
N GLU A 73 10.60 -0.20 -7.38
CA GLU A 73 11.75 -1.00 -6.98
C GLU A 73 11.69 -2.41 -7.53
N GLU A 74 10.50 -2.99 -7.57
CA GLU A 74 10.34 -4.36 -8.06
C GLU A 74 10.54 -4.48 -9.57
N GLU A 75 10.36 -3.40 -10.30
CA GLU A 75 10.50 -3.40 -11.75
C GLU A 75 11.96 -3.33 -12.22
N ARG A 76 12.91 -3.19 -11.34
CA ARG A 76 14.32 -3.12 -11.70
C ARG A 76 14.90 -4.48 -12.01
#